data_51e97734e117625366620768a89a645a
#
_entry.id   51e97734e117625366620768a89a645a
#
_cell.length_a   1.000
_cell.length_b   1.000
_cell.length_c   1.000
_cell.angle_alpha   90.00
_cell.angle_beta   90.00
_cell.angle_gamma   90.00
#
_symmetry.space_group_name_H-M   'P 1'
#
loop_
_entity.id
_entity.type
_entity.pdbx_description
1 polymer ?
#
loop_
_entity_poly.entity_id
_entity_poly.type
_entity_poly.pdbx_seq_one_letter_code
_entity_poly.pdbx_strand_id
1 'polypeptide(L)'
;MLLRLVAEVISTAAAASIDARAPGRARMHLDRALTFAGLSRDVEATYHVWNHMFLAASQQENHAEAVAGAEVMKRSSIARRDPLYASLGHMRNANGLARLQRPSEALRALKDAERAFARADDQERAEWMGFYDSSEFDALSSFVWAALGNHGRAEYSLHRTLASIPDGMTRNRALYTAHLALSQAKQGELELACATGRQAFGLLPSPSGSQRTANTLAATRKVIVTSGSRAAEVAEWIEESGQWI
;
A
#
# COMPACT_ATOMS: atom_id res chain seq x y z
N MET A 1 15.10 17.62 -20.29
CA MET A 1 15.59 17.77 -18.90
C MET A 1 14.66 18.64 -18.04
N LEU A 2 14.44 19.92 -18.34
CA LEU A 2 13.63 20.82 -17.47
C LEU A 2 12.19 20.31 -17.22
N LEU A 3 11.45 19.91 -18.26
CA LEU A 3 10.06 19.46 -18.12
C LEU A 3 9.92 18.18 -17.28
N ARG A 4 10.89 17.26 -17.34
CA ARG A 4 10.96 16.09 -16.47
C ARG A 4 11.09 16.52 -15.01
N LEU A 5 12.05 17.39 -14.69
CA LEU A 5 12.25 17.87 -13.32
C LEU A 5 11.00 18.57 -12.78
N VAL A 6 10.31 19.37 -13.60
CA VAL A 6 9.03 20.00 -13.23
C VAL A 6 7.98 18.94 -12.91
N ALA A 7 7.87 17.89 -13.74
CA ALA A 7 6.95 16.79 -13.49
C ALA A 7 7.24 16.08 -12.17
N GLU A 8 8.51 15.81 -11.86
CA GLU A 8 8.96 15.16 -10.62
C GLU A 8 8.63 15.99 -9.38
N VAL A 9 8.92 17.29 -9.40
CA VAL A 9 8.60 18.21 -8.28
C VAL A 9 7.09 18.27 -8.04
N ILE A 10 6.28 18.39 -9.10
CA ILE A 10 4.82 18.43 -8.97
C ILE A 10 4.29 17.06 -8.50
N SER A 11 4.88 15.96 -8.94
CA SER A 11 4.53 14.61 -8.50
C SER A 11 4.82 14.40 -7.01
N THR A 12 5.91 14.97 -6.49
CA THR A 12 6.21 14.99 -5.06
C THR A 12 5.16 15.79 -4.27
N ALA A 13 4.73 16.95 -4.80
CA ALA A 13 3.66 17.74 -4.18
C ALA A 13 2.31 16.99 -4.20
N ALA A 14 2.06 16.19 -5.25
CA ALA A 14 0.90 15.29 -5.32
C ALA A 14 0.96 14.22 -4.24
N ALA A 15 2.11 13.55 -4.06
CA ALA A 15 2.31 12.54 -3.01
C ALA A 15 2.07 13.11 -1.61
N ALA A 16 2.62 14.29 -1.32
CA ALA A 16 2.37 14.99 -0.06
C ALA A 16 0.87 15.33 0.14
N SER A 17 0.16 15.68 -0.93
CA SER A 17 -1.29 15.95 -0.89
C SER A 17 -2.12 14.68 -0.67
N ILE A 18 -1.68 13.54 -1.21
CA ILE A 18 -2.27 12.22 -0.95
C ILE A 18 -2.09 11.85 0.54
N ASP A 19 -0.87 11.98 1.07
CA ASP A 19 -0.59 11.71 2.48
C ASP A 19 -1.41 12.60 3.41
N ALA A 20 -1.57 13.88 3.06
CA ALA A 20 -2.39 14.84 3.79
C ALA A 20 -3.91 14.67 3.60
N ARG A 21 -4.36 13.64 2.87
CA ARG A 21 -5.77 13.41 2.52
C ARG A 21 -6.49 14.64 1.95
N ALA A 22 -5.79 15.35 1.07
CA ALA A 22 -6.31 16.51 0.35
C ALA A 22 -6.60 16.17 -1.12
N PRO A 23 -7.70 15.43 -1.43
CA PRO A 23 -7.92 14.82 -2.75
C PRO A 23 -8.00 15.86 -3.88
N GLY A 24 -8.60 17.02 -3.63
CA GLY A 24 -8.67 18.10 -4.64
C GLY A 24 -7.30 18.64 -5.01
N ARG A 25 -6.40 18.83 -4.02
CA ARG A 25 -5.01 19.26 -4.28
C ARG A 25 -4.20 18.16 -4.96
N ALA A 26 -4.36 16.91 -4.50
CA ALA A 26 -3.71 15.77 -5.13
C ALA A 26 -4.08 15.68 -6.61
N ARG A 27 -5.36 15.77 -6.95
CA ARG A 27 -5.84 15.73 -8.33
C ARG A 27 -5.24 16.83 -9.17
N MET A 28 -5.30 18.08 -8.70
CA MET A 28 -4.72 19.23 -9.41
C MET A 28 -3.22 19.04 -9.70
N HIS A 29 -2.45 18.55 -8.71
CA HIS A 29 -1.03 18.29 -8.91
C HIS A 29 -0.79 17.14 -9.88
N LEU A 30 -1.57 16.05 -9.80
CA LEU A 30 -1.42 14.89 -10.69
C LEU A 30 -1.73 15.25 -12.15
N ASP A 31 -2.78 16.00 -12.41
CA ASP A 31 -3.14 16.45 -13.79
C ASP A 31 -2.01 17.32 -14.39
N ARG A 32 -1.43 18.22 -13.59
CA ARG A 32 -0.28 19.03 -14.01
C ARG A 32 0.98 18.19 -14.20
N ALA A 33 1.28 17.29 -13.27
CA ALA A 33 2.44 16.41 -13.37
C ALA A 33 2.36 15.53 -14.63
N LEU A 34 1.17 14.99 -14.94
CA LEU A 34 0.94 14.18 -16.13
C LEU A 34 1.17 14.99 -17.42
N THR A 35 0.71 16.24 -17.45
CA THR A 35 0.94 17.15 -18.58
C THR A 35 2.44 17.35 -18.83
N PHE A 36 3.21 17.70 -17.79
CA PHE A 36 4.65 17.93 -17.93
C PHE A 36 5.44 16.65 -18.22
N ALA A 37 5.04 15.51 -17.62
CA ALA A 37 5.63 14.21 -17.93
C ALA A 37 5.41 13.84 -19.40
N GLY A 38 4.20 14.03 -19.93
CA GLY A 38 3.89 13.81 -21.34
C GLY A 38 4.68 14.71 -22.29
N LEU A 39 4.78 16.00 -21.98
CA LEU A 39 5.59 16.96 -22.76
C LEU A 39 7.09 16.66 -22.71
N SER A 40 7.59 16.09 -21.61
CA SER A 40 8.99 15.69 -21.49
C SER A 40 9.34 14.46 -22.33
N ARG A 41 8.33 13.70 -22.78
CA ARG A 41 8.46 12.37 -23.42
C ARG A 41 9.24 11.36 -22.58
N ASP A 42 9.35 11.60 -21.28
CA ASP A 42 10.01 10.70 -20.37
C ASP A 42 9.00 9.64 -19.86
N VAL A 43 9.23 8.40 -20.28
CA VAL A 43 8.31 7.28 -19.98
C VAL A 43 8.35 6.89 -18.53
N GLU A 44 9.47 7.09 -17.83
CA GLU A 44 9.64 6.80 -16.43
C GLU A 44 8.92 7.83 -15.55
N ALA A 45 9.09 9.12 -15.84
CA ALA A 45 8.34 10.18 -15.16
C ALA A 45 6.83 9.99 -15.34
N THR A 46 6.39 9.61 -16.56
CA THR A 46 4.98 9.30 -16.84
C THR A 46 4.50 8.11 -16.01
N TYR A 47 5.30 7.05 -15.91
CA TYR A 47 4.97 5.88 -15.09
C TYR A 47 4.84 6.24 -13.60
N HIS A 48 5.77 7.05 -13.07
CA HIS A 48 5.73 7.52 -11.68
C HIS A 48 4.46 8.32 -11.37
N VAL A 49 4.04 9.21 -12.28
CA VAL A 49 2.77 9.95 -12.12
C VAL A 49 1.58 8.98 -12.08
N TRP A 50 1.53 7.98 -12.97
CA TRP A 50 0.46 6.97 -12.95
C TRP A 50 0.44 6.15 -11.67
N ASN A 51 1.61 5.84 -11.09
CA ASN A 51 1.67 5.20 -9.77
C ASN A 51 1.02 6.08 -8.67
N HIS A 52 1.27 7.39 -8.67
CA HIS A 52 0.60 8.31 -7.74
C HIS A 52 -0.90 8.47 -8.04
N MET A 53 -1.32 8.45 -9.30
CA MET A 53 -2.76 8.45 -9.66
C MET A 53 -3.46 7.18 -9.13
N PHE A 54 -2.82 6.01 -9.23
CA PHE A 54 -3.31 4.79 -8.61
C PHE A 54 -3.48 4.95 -7.09
N LEU A 55 -2.48 5.51 -6.39
CA LEU A 55 -2.54 5.70 -4.94
C LEU A 55 -3.65 6.67 -4.54
N ALA A 56 -3.81 7.78 -5.27
CA ALA A 56 -4.88 8.76 -5.03
C ALA A 56 -6.27 8.15 -5.22
N ALA A 57 -6.48 7.43 -6.32
CA ALA A 57 -7.74 6.75 -6.61
C ALA A 57 -8.05 5.66 -5.56
N SER A 58 -7.04 4.88 -5.16
CA SER A 58 -7.18 3.84 -4.12
C SER A 58 -7.54 4.43 -2.77
N GLN A 59 -6.97 5.58 -2.40
CA GLN A 59 -7.27 6.27 -1.15
C GLN A 59 -8.71 6.82 -1.12
N GLN A 60 -9.26 7.20 -2.28
CA GLN A 60 -10.63 7.66 -2.46
C GLN A 60 -11.62 6.51 -2.68
N GLU A 61 -11.17 5.26 -2.56
CA GLU A 61 -11.96 4.05 -2.83
C GLU A 61 -12.50 3.98 -4.26
N ASN A 62 -11.96 4.80 -5.18
CA ASN A 62 -12.29 4.72 -6.60
C ASN A 62 -11.48 3.61 -7.28
N HIS A 63 -11.85 2.36 -6.97
CA HIS A 63 -11.10 1.19 -7.40
C HIS A 63 -11.15 0.99 -8.92
N ALA A 64 -12.16 1.48 -9.63
CA ALA A 64 -12.23 1.42 -11.09
C ALA A 64 -11.16 2.32 -11.73
N GLU A 65 -10.99 3.56 -11.23
CA GLU A 65 -9.94 4.47 -11.68
C GLU A 65 -8.54 3.94 -11.33
N ALA A 66 -8.39 3.35 -10.12
CA ALA A 66 -7.16 2.70 -9.72
C ALA A 66 -6.75 1.57 -10.68
N VAL A 67 -7.68 0.70 -11.05
CA VAL A 67 -7.43 -0.36 -12.06
C VAL A 67 -7.07 0.24 -13.41
N ALA A 68 -7.78 1.27 -13.87
CA ALA A 68 -7.47 1.93 -15.14
C ALA A 68 -6.04 2.50 -15.15
N GLY A 69 -5.63 3.18 -14.08
CA GLY A 69 -4.26 3.69 -13.92
C GLY A 69 -3.20 2.57 -13.94
N ALA A 70 -3.45 1.48 -13.21
CA ALA A 70 -2.56 0.32 -13.21
C ALA A 70 -2.46 -0.34 -14.60
N GLU A 71 -3.54 -0.37 -15.38
CA GLU A 71 -3.50 -0.86 -16.77
C GLU A 71 -2.60 0.01 -17.67
N VAL A 72 -2.60 1.33 -17.48
CA VAL A 72 -1.66 2.21 -18.20
C VAL A 72 -0.21 1.89 -17.80
N MET A 73 0.06 1.70 -16.50
CA MET A 73 1.38 1.30 -16.02
C MET A 73 1.85 0.00 -16.69
N LYS A 74 1.04 -1.04 -16.69
CA LYS A 74 1.36 -2.35 -17.31
C LYS A 74 1.65 -2.25 -18.81
N ARG A 75 0.96 -1.37 -19.53
CA ARG A 75 1.12 -1.20 -20.98
C ARG A 75 2.26 -0.24 -21.36
N SER A 76 2.87 0.41 -20.41
CA SER A 76 3.96 1.36 -20.66
C SER A 76 5.18 0.70 -21.31
N SER A 77 5.94 1.48 -22.06
CA SER A 77 7.15 0.95 -22.71
C SER A 77 8.24 0.57 -21.71
N ILE A 78 8.28 1.21 -20.53
CA ILE A 78 9.23 0.88 -19.49
C ILE A 78 8.88 -0.47 -18.85
N ALA A 79 7.62 -0.75 -18.56
CA ALA A 79 7.18 -2.04 -18.02
C ALA A 79 7.44 -3.22 -18.99
N ARG A 80 7.45 -2.96 -20.31
CA ARG A 80 7.82 -3.99 -21.29
C ARG A 80 9.31 -4.31 -21.32
N ARG A 81 10.16 -3.40 -20.85
CA ARG A 81 11.64 -3.53 -20.91
C ARG A 81 12.24 -3.89 -19.56
N ASP A 82 11.63 -3.46 -18.49
CA ASP A 82 12.14 -3.67 -17.13
C ASP A 82 11.12 -4.49 -16.30
N PRO A 83 11.50 -5.70 -15.86
CA PRO A 83 10.64 -6.58 -15.08
C PRO A 83 10.20 -5.99 -13.74
N LEU A 84 10.98 -5.10 -13.10
CA LEU A 84 10.59 -4.49 -11.82
C LEU A 84 9.42 -3.51 -12.01
N TYR A 85 9.44 -2.69 -13.06
CA TYR A 85 8.30 -1.85 -13.42
C TYR A 85 7.08 -2.67 -13.84
N ALA A 86 7.28 -3.77 -14.58
CA ALA A 86 6.19 -4.69 -14.90
C ALA A 86 5.57 -5.26 -13.64
N SER A 87 6.38 -5.70 -12.68
CA SER A 87 5.93 -6.23 -11.40
C SER A 87 5.08 -5.21 -10.63
N LEU A 88 5.55 -3.98 -10.47
CA LEU A 88 4.79 -2.93 -9.77
C LEU A 88 3.45 -2.65 -10.46
N GLY A 89 3.43 -2.57 -11.79
CA GLY A 89 2.18 -2.38 -12.55
C GLY A 89 1.18 -3.51 -12.34
N HIS A 90 1.64 -4.76 -12.38
CA HIS A 90 0.81 -5.92 -12.09
C HIS A 90 0.34 -5.97 -10.62
N MET A 91 1.19 -5.61 -9.67
CA MET A 91 0.85 -5.54 -8.24
C MET A 91 -0.24 -4.50 -7.98
N ARG A 92 -0.13 -3.29 -8.56
CA ARG A 92 -1.16 -2.25 -8.46
C ARG A 92 -2.48 -2.73 -9.07
N ASN A 93 -2.41 -3.38 -10.22
CA ASN A 93 -3.58 -3.96 -10.88
C ASN A 93 -4.24 -5.07 -10.02
N ALA A 94 -3.45 -5.97 -9.44
CA ALA A 94 -3.94 -7.01 -8.54
C ALA A 94 -4.68 -6.40 -7.33
N ASN A 95 -4.13 -5.36 -6.72
CA ASN A 95 -4.75 -4.68 -5.58
C ASN A 95 -6.09 -4.03 -5.96
N GLY A 96 -6.14 -3.28 -7.06
CA GLY A 96 -7.38 -2.67 -7.54
C GLY A 96 -8.46 -3.70 -7.89
N LEU A 97 -8.08 -4.78 -8.59
CA LEU A 97 -9.00 -5.87 -8.95
C LEU A 97 -9.54 -6.62 -7.73
N ALA A 98 -8.70 -6.87 -6.72
CA ALA A 98 -9.11 -7.51 -5.47
C ALA A 98 -10.19 -6.66 -4.75
N ARG A 99 -10.01 -5.34 -4.71
CA ARG A 99 -10.99 -4.41 -4.13
C ARG A 99 -12.27 -4.26 -4.96
N LEU A 100 -12.19 -4.47 -6.27
CA LEU A 100 -13.37 -4.58 -7.15
C LEU A 100 -14.08 -5.94 -7.06
N GLN A 101 -13.65 -6.82 -6.14
CA GLN A 101 -14.21 -8.17 -5.99
C GLN A 101 -14.11 -9.01 -7.28
N ARG A 102 -12.98 -8.89 -7.98
CA ARG A 102 -12.64 -9.68 -9.18
C ARG A 102 -11.51 -10.68 -8.88
N PRO A 103 -11.77 -11.72 -8.04
CA PRO A 103 -10.71 -12.54 -7.44
C PRO A 103 -9.85 -13.28 -8.46
N SER A 104 -10.46 -13.87 -9.48
CA SER A 104 -9.70 -14.64 -10.51
C SER A 104 -8.72 -13.75 -11.28
N GLU A 105 -9.08 -12.49 -11.55
CA GLU A 105 -8.23 -11.57 -12.26
C GLU A 105 -7.16 -10.97 -11.34
N ALA A 106 -7.52 -10.68 -10.09
CA ALA A 106 -6.58 -10.23 -9.06
C ALA A 106 -5.47 -11.27 -8.84
N LEU A 107 -5.83 -12.55 -8.72
CA LEU A 107 -4.86 -13.63 -8.52
C LEU A 107 -3.95 -13.84 -9.75
N ARG A 108 -4.48 -13.70 -10.98
CA ARG A 108 -3.64 -13.72 -12.18
C ARG A 108 -2.66 -12.57 -12.19
N ALA A 109 -3.13 -11.35 -11.92
CA ALA A 109 -2.27 -10.17 -11.86
C ALA A 109 -1.20 -10.29 -10.76
N LEU A 110 -1.54 -10.81 -9.58
CA LEU A 110 -0.57 -11.08 -8.51
C LEU A 110 0.50 -12.07 -8.95
N LYS A 111 0.10 -13.18 -9.59
CA LYS A 111 1.05 -14.17 -10.11
C LYS A 111 1.97 -13.59 -11.20
N ASP A 112 1.45 -12.69 -12.03
CA ASP A 112 2.24 -12.01 -13.05
C ASP A 112 3.21 -11.01 -12.40
N ALA A 113 2.81 -10.33 -11.31
CA ALA A 113 3.70 -9.51 -10.49
C ALA A 113 4.85 -10.34 -9.89
N GLU A 114 4.55 -11.49 -9.29
CA GLU A 114 5.54 -12.43 -8.74
C GLU A 114 6.56 -12.87 -9.79
N ARG A 115 6.08 -13.31 -10.95
CA ARG A 115 6.95 -13.74 -12.05
C ARG A 115 7.83 -12.62 -12.57
N ALA A 116 7.31 -11.41 -12.65
CA ALA A 116 8.06 -10.27 -13.10
C ALA A 116 9.11 -9.87 -12.04
N PHE A 117 8.72 -9.84 -10.76
CA PHE A 117 9.63 -9.54 -9.65
C PHE A 117 10.81 -10.52 -9.60
N ALA A 118 10.55 -11.82 -9.74
CA ALA A 118 11.58 -12.85 -9.72
C ALA A 118 12.57 -12.78 -10.92
N ARG A 119 12.23 -12.02 -11.97
CA ARG A 119 13.12 -11.79 -13.13
C ARG A 119 13.83 -10.44 -13.08
N ALA A 120 13.50 -9.61 -12.10
CA ALA A 120 14.16 -8.32 -11.96
C ALA A 120 15.63 -8.52 -11.54
N ASP A 121 16.50 -7.83 -12.21
CA ASP A 121 17.94 -7.80 -11.94
C ASP A 121 18.33 -6.49 -11.21
N ASP A 122 19.59 -6.40 -10.80
CA ASP A 122 20.16 -5.24 -10.08
C ASP A 122 20.61 -4.13 -11.04
N GLN A 123 19.82 -3.84 -12.08
CA GLN A 123 20.14 -2.72 -12.95
C GLN A 123 19.83 -1.36 -12.26
N GLU A 124 20.53 -0.32 -12.70
CA GLU A 124 20.27 1.05 -12.22
C GLU A 124 18.87 1.52 -12.64
N ARG A 125 18.13 2.02 -11.68
CA ARG A 125 16.77 2.57 -11.85
C ARG A 125 16.67 3.92 -11.16
N ALA A 126 15.60 4.66 -11.46
CA ALA A 126 15.33 5.90 -10.75
C ALA A 126 15.19 5.65 -9.24
N GLU A 127 15.70 6.59 -8.46
CA GLU A 127 15.77 6.52 -6.99
C GLU A 127 14.39 6.20 -6.36
N TRP A 128 13.31 6.75 -6.93
CA TRP A 128 11.97 6.51 -6.43
C TRP A 128 11.52 5.03 -6.51
N MET A 129 12.10 4.22 -7.39
CA MET A 129 11.82 2.77 -7.46
C MET A 129 12.48 1.98 -6.32
N GLY A 130 13.44 2.55 -5.63
CA GLY A 130 14.13 1.89 -4.51
C GLY A 130 13.21 1.49 -3.35
N PHE A 131 11.99 2.04 -3.27
CA PHE A 131 11.01 1.59 -2.29
C PHE A 131 10.47 0.18 -2.58
N TYR A 132 10.49 -0.27 -3.85
CA TYR A 132 9.86 -1.52 -4.28
C TYR A 132 10.86 -2.68 -4.23
N ASP A 133 11.28 -3.01 -3.03
CA ASP A 133 12.11 -4.15 -2.69
C ASP A 133 11.29 -5.40 -2.32
N SER A 134 11.94 -6.46 -1.86
CA SER A 134 11.26 -7.69 -1.45
C SER A 134 10.33 -7.51 -0.26
N SER A 135 10.66 -6.60 0.66
CA SER A 135 9.82 -6.33 1.82
C SER A 135 8.54 -5.60 1.42
N GLU A 136 8.64 -4.62 0.54
CA GLU A 136 7.47 -3.91 0.02
C GLU A 136 6.63 -4.79 -0.92
N PHE A 137 7.26 -5.67 -1.72
CA PHE A 137 6.54 -6.66 -2.52
C PHE A 137 5.65 -7.56 -1.65
N ASP A 138 6.19 -8.09 -0.55
CA ASP A 138 5.43 -8.90 0.41
C ASP A 138 4.33 -8.08 1.09
N ALA A 139 4.61 -6.84 1.49
CA ALA A 139 3.62 -5.94 2.07
C ALA A 139 2.45 -5.66 1.12
N LEU A 140 2.73 -5.34 -0.14
CA LEU A 140 1.69 -5.10 -1.14
C LEU A 140 0.90 -6.38 -1.47
N SER A 141 1.56 -7.54 -1.47
CA SER A 141 0.90 -8.85 -1.62
C SER A 141 -0.09 -9.10 -0.49
N SER A 142 0.26 -8.74 0.76
CA SER A 142 -0.63 -8.87 1.91
C SER A 142 -1.93 -8.07 1.72
N PHE A 143 -1.85 -6.88 1.13
CA PHE A 143 -3.03 -6.05 0.87
C PHE A 143 -3.95 -6.68 -0.20
N VAL A 144 -3.38 -7.36 -1.18
CA VAL A 144 -4.17 -8.12 -2.17
C VAL A 144 -4.90 -9.28 -1.48
N TRP A 145 -4.18 -10.07 -0.68
CA TRP A 145 -4.76 -11.21 0.04
C TRP A 145 -5.84 -10.78 1.03
N ALA A 146 -5.61 -9.71 1.80
CA ALA A 146 -6.59 -9.16 2.72
C ALA A 146 -7.87 -8.69 2.00
N ALA A 147 -7.73 -8.02 0.85
CA ALA A 147 -8.86 -7.58 0.05
C ALA A 147 -9.67 -8.74 -0.56
N LEU A 148 -9.02 -9.89 -0.80
CA LEU A 148 -9.65 -11.15 -1.22
C LEU A 148 -10.22 -11.96 -0.04
N GLY A 149 -10.12 -11.49 1.21
CA GLY A 149 -10.57 -12.18 2.41
C GLY A 149 -9.67 -13.34 2.86
N ASN A 150 -8.52 -13.53 2.24
CA ASN A 150 -7.54 -14.55 2.64
C ASN A 150 -6.57 -13.99 3.67
N HIS A 151 -7.06 -13.85 4.91
CA HIS A 151 -6.32 -13.21 5.99
C HIS A 151 -5.10 -14.03 6.46
N GLY A 152 -5.13 -15.36 6.36
CA GLY A 152 -3.97 -16.20 6.67
C GLY A 152 -2.80 -15.97 5.70
N ARG A 153 -3.07 -15.84 4.38
CA ARG A 153 -2.02 -15.45 3.43
C ARG A 153 -1.55 -14.01 3.61
N ALA A 154 -2.45 -13.11 3.97
CA ALA A 154 -2.09 -11.72 4.28
C ALA A 154 -1.15 -11.68 5.48
N GLU A 155 -1.45 -12.40 6.55
CA GLU A 155 -0.62 -12.54 7.73
C GLU A 155 0.76 -13.11 7.40
N TYR A 156 0.81 -14.21 6.65
CA TYR A 156 2.09 -14.80 6.21
C TYR A 156 2.97 -13.78 5.47
N SER A 157 2.40 -13.02 4.54
CA SER A 157 3.14 -11.99 3.80
C SER A 157 3.61 -10.85 4.72
N LEU A 158 2.80 -10.45 5.71
CA LEU A 158 3.17 -9.42 6.68
C LEU A 158 4.30 -9.87 7.62
N HIS A 159 4.33 -11.13 8.04
CA HIS A 159 5.46 -11.67 8.79
C HIS A 159 6.76 -11.61 7.99
N ARG A 160 6.72 -11.95 6.70
CA ARG A 160 7.89 -11.82 5.81
C ARG A 160 8.34 -10.37 5.69
N THR A 161 7.40 -9.44 5.48
CA THR A 161 7.67 -8.00 5.45
C THR A 161 8.38 -7.54 6.73
N LEU A 162 7.81 -7.87 7.90
CA LEU A 162 8.34 -7.43 9.19
C LEU A 162 9.71 -8.05 9.53
N ALA A 163 10.01 -9.23 8.97
CA ALA A 163 11.31 -9.88 9.13
C ALA A 163 12.41 -9.23 8.25
N SER A 164 12.05 -8.60 7.14
CA SER A 164 13.02 -8.08 6.16
C SER A 164 13.06 -6.54 6.08
N ILE A 165 12.08 -5.84 6.64
CA ILE A 165 12.05 -4.37 6.61
C ILE A 165 13.22 -3.79 7.44
N PRO A 166 13.98 -2.80 6.90
CA PRO A 166 15.08 -2.16 7.63
C PRO A 166 14.65 -1.54 8.96
N ASP A 167 15.52 -1.60 9.97
CA ASP A 167 15.22 -1.14 11.34
C ASP A 167 14.86 0.35 11.42
N GLY A 168 15.43 1.19 10.56
CA GLY A 168 15.14 2.62 10.51
C GLY A 168 13.75 3.00 9.99
N MET A 169 12.99 2.05 9.40
CA MET A 169 11.68 2.29 8.82
C MET A 169 10.53 2.15 9.83
N THR A 170 10.65 2.79 10.98
CA THR A 170 9.70 2.66 12.11
C THR A 170 8.24 2.94 11.71
N ARG A 171 8.00 3.98 10.88
CA ARG A 171 6.64 4.34 10.43
C ARG A 171 6.01 3.22 9.58
N ASN A 172 6.78 2.60 8.69
CA ASN A 172 6.30 1.49 7.86
C ASN A 172 6.13 0.24 8.71
N ARG A 173 7.05 -0.04 9.64
CA ARG A 173 6.93 -1.14 10.59
C ARG A 173 5.65 -1.03 11.42
N ALA A 174 5.32 0.15 11.96
CA ALA A 174 4.06 0.40 12.66
C ALA A 174 2.83 0.10 11.78
N LEU A 175 2.84 0.55 10.52
CA LEU A 175 1.75 0.33 9.58
C LEU A 175 1.55 -1.17 9.28
N TYR A 176 2.63 -1.91 9.00
CA TYR A 176 2.53 -3.33 8.67
C TYR A 176 2.17 -4.18 9.88
N THR A 177 2.64 -3.80 11.08
CA THR A 177 2.21 -4.42 12.33
C THR A 177 0.71 -4.18 12.60
N ALA A 178 0.19 -2.99 12.30
CA ALA A 178 -1.26 -2.73 12.40
C ALA A 178 -2.08 -3.57 11.40
N HIS A 179 -1.58 -3.75 10.16
CA HIS A 179 -2.23 -4.65 9.19
C HIS A 179 -2.17 -6.12 9.62
N LEU A 180 -1.10 -6.53 10.30
CA LEU A 180 -0.99 -7.86 10.90
C LEU A 180 -2.06 -8.07 11.97
N ALA A 181 -2.21 -7.13 12.91
CA ALA A 181 -3.27 -7.15 13.91
C ALA A 181 -4.66 -7.24 13.28
N LEU A 182 -4.92 -6.48 12.20
CA LEU A 182 -6.20 -6.55 11.50
C LEU A 182 -6.42 -7.92 10.86
N SER A 183 -5.39 -8.53 10.27
CA SER A 183 -5.49 -9.85 9.66
C SER A 183 -5.79 -10.94 10.71
N GLN A 184 -5.14 -10.88 11.86
CA GLN A 184 -5.37 -11.78 13.00
C GLN A 184 -6.80 -11.61 13.56
N ALA A 185 -7.24 -10.38 13.77
CA ALA A 185 -8.62 -10.10 14.21
C ALA A 185 -9.66 -10.66 13.24
N LYS A 186 -9.42 -10.56 11.94
CA LYS A 186 -10.29 -11.11 10.88
C LYS A 186 -10.30 -12.64 10.83
N GLN A 187 -9.28 -13.30 11.38
CA GLN A 187 -9.21 -14.76 11.54
C GLN A 187 -9.85 -15.23 12.86
N GLY A 188 -10.23 -14.32 13.74
CA GLY A 188 -10.78 -14.63 15.06
C GLY A 188 -9.71 -14.82 16.15
N GLU A 189 -8.46 -14.54 15.83
CA GLU A 189 -7.33 -14.64 16.78
C GLU A 189 -7.24 -13.34 17.59
N LEU A 190 -8.27 -13.10 18.43
CA LEU A 190 -8.52 -11.79 19.03
C LEU A 190 -7.45 -11.36 20.04
N GLU A 191 -6.99 -12.26 20.91
CA GLU A 191 -5.96 -12.00 21.91
C GLU A 191 -4.63 -11.65 21.22
N LEU A 192 -4.27 -12.40 20.18
CA LEU A 192 -3.08 -12.15 19.40
C LEU A 192 -3.18 -10.81 18.67
N ALA A 193 -4.35 -10.50 18.09
CA ALA A 193 -4.60 -9.22 17.46
C ALA A 193 -4.47 -8.03 18.42
N CYS A 194 -4.93 -8.18 19.66
CA CYS A 194 -4.76 -7.18 20.71
C CYS A 194 -3.28 -6.95 21.04
N ALA A 195 -2.52 -8.02 21.25
CA ALA A 195 -1.08 -7.93 21.53
C ALA A 195 -0.33 -7.26 20.38
N THR A 196 -0.61 -7.67 19.14
CA THR A 196 -0.01 -7.07 17.91
C THR A 196 -0.44 -5.61 17.74
N GLY A 197 -1.67 -5.27 18.08
CA GLY A 197 -2.18 -3.90 18.05
C GLY A 197 -1.44 -2.97 19.03
N ARG A 198 -1.14 -3.44 20.25
CA ARG A 198 -0.31 -2.72 21.23
C ARG A 198 1.10 -2.47 20.69
N GLN A 199 1.70 -3.49 20.04
CA GLN A 199 3.01 -3.33 19.40
C GLN A 199 2.99 -2.26 18.31
N ALA A 200 1.99 -2.27 17.44
CA ALA A 200 1.86 -1.28 16.37
C ALA A 200 1.74 0.13 16.93
N PHE A 201 0.97 0.32 17.99
CA PHE A 201 0.80 1.61 18.66
C PHE A 201 2.10 2.07 19.34
N GLY A 202 2.81 1.19 20.03
CA GLY A 202 4.09 1.48 20.68
C GLY A 202 5.21 1.89 19.71
N LEU A 203 5.07 1.55 18.41
CA LEU A 203 6.01 1.99 17.38
C LEU A 203 5.72 3.41 16.86
N LEU A 204 4.59 4.02 17.20
CA LEU A 204 4.27 5.38 16.75
C LEU A 204 4.96 6.40 17.64
N PRO A 205 5.63 7.42 17.05
CA PRO A 205 6.29 8.50 17.82
C PRO A 205 5.28 9.40 18.54
N SER A 206 4.04 9.41 18.09
CA SER A 206 2.89 10.08 18.72
C SER A 206 1.59 9.45 18.20
N PRO A 207 0.45 9.58 18.89
CA PRO A 207 -0.85 9.12 18.40
C PRO A 207 -1.22 9.66 17.02
N SER A 208 -0.79 10.87 16.68
CA SER A 208 -0.97 11.50 15.38
C SER A 208 0.12 11.16 14.35
N GLY A 209 1.09 10.33 14.69
CA GLY A 209 2.29 10.07 13.88
C GLY A 209 2.04 9.38 12.54
N SER A 210 0.90 8.68 12.37
CA SER A 210 0.51 8.06 11.11
C SER A 210 -0.99 7.83 11.05
N GLN A 211 -1.70 8.67 10.30
CA GLN A 211 -3.14 8.50 10.08
C GLN A 211 -3.50 7.15 9.44
N ARG A 212 -2.63 6.60 8.59
CA ARG A 212 -2.85 5.28 7.98
C ARG A 212 -2.82 4.17 9.03
N THR A 213 -1.87 4.21 9.95
CA THR A 213 -1.76 3.24 11.04
C THR A 213 -2.94 3.37 12.00
N ALA A 214 -3.30 4.59 12.41
CA ALA A 214 -4.46 4.84 13.26
C ALA A 214 -5.75 4.30 12.65
N ASN A 215 -6.00 4.55 11.36
CA ASN A 215 -7.18 4.01 10.67
C ASN A 215 -7.21 2.48 10.62
N THR A 216 -6.04 1.85 10.47
CA THR A 216 -5.95 0.38 10.46
C THR A 216 -6.23 -0.19 11.84
N LEU A 217 -5.70 0.44 12.90
CA LEU A 217 -6.01 0.06 14.28
C LEU A 217 -7.49 0.30 14.63
N ALA A 218 -8.11 1.38 14.13
CA ALA A 218 -9.54 1.62 14.27
C ALA A 218 -10.37 0.51 13.59
N ALA A 219 -9.95 0.06 12.40
CA ALA A 219 -10.59 -1.06 11.73
C ALA A 219 -10.42 -2.36 12.53
N THR A 220 -9.25 -2.62 13.11
CA THR A 220 -8.99 -3.76 14.01
C THR A 220 -9.93 -3.70 15.22
N ARG A 221 -10.01 -2.55 15.88
CA ARG A 221 -10.91 -2.33 17.02
C ARG A 221 -12.37 -2.62 16.66
N LYS A 222 -12.82 -2.14 15.51
CA LYS A 222 -14.19 -2.40 15.03
C LYS A 222 -14.47 -3.91 14.90
N VAL A 223 -13.51 -4.68 14.33
CA VAL A 223 -13.65 -6.14 14.20
C VAL A 223 -13.74 -6.80 15.55
N ILE A 224 -12.86 -6.45 16.49
CA ILE A 224 -12.77 -7.02 17.82
C ILE A 224 -14.05 -6.70 18.64
N VAL A 225 -14.52 -5.46 18.63
CA VAL A 225 -15.77 -5.06 19.30
C VAL A 225 -16.96 -5.82 18.74
N THR A 226 -17.03 -5.97 17.42
CA THR A 226 -18.14 -6.68 16.76
C THR A 226 -18.14 -8.18 17.05
N SER A 227 -17.01 -8.79 17.44
CA SER A 227 -16.92 -10.20 17.80
C SER A 227 -17.70 -10.55 19.07
N GLY A 228 -17.91 -9.58 19.97
CA GLY A 228 -18.58 -9.78 21.24
C GLY A 228 -17.79 -10.61 22.26
N SER A 229 -16.47 -10.78 22.04
CA SER A 229 -15.60 -11.51 22.98
C SER A 229 -15.63 -10.87 24.37
N ARG A 230 -15.69 -11.73 25.41
CA ARG A 230 -15.64 -11.34 26.82
C ARG A 230 -14.31 -11.70 27.50
N ALA A 231 -13.30 -12.08 26.74
CA ALA A 231 -11.97 -12.34 27.28
C ALA A 231 -11.40 -11.06 27.92
N ALA A 232 -10.80 -11.20 29.09
CA ALA A 232 -10.31 -10.06 29.87
C ALA A 232 -9.30 -9.20 29.07
N GLU A 233 -8.36 -9.85 28.38
CA GLU A 233 -7.34 -9.20 27.56
C GLU A 233 -7.96 -8.38 26.41
N VAL A 234 -9.04 -8.90 25.82
CA VAL A 234 -9.78 -8.23 24.74
C VAL A 234 -10.53 -7.01 25.28
N ALA A 235 -11.18 -7.13 26.44
CA ALA A 235 -11.88 -6.03 27.10
C ALA A 235 -10.91 -4.90 27.49
N GLU A 236 -9.77 -5.23 28.07
CA GLU A 236 -8.71 -4.27 28.40
C GLU A 236 -8.21 -3.53 27.14
N TRP A 237 -7.92 -4.27 26.09
CA TRP A 237 -7.45 -3.63 24.84
C TRP A 237 -8.51 -2.71 24.20
N ILE A 238 -9.79 -3.05 24.26
CA ILE A 238 -10.89 -2.20 23.77
C ILE A 238 -10.90 -0.86 24.53
N GLU A 239 -10.68 -0.88 25.85
CA GLU A 239 -10.62 0.33 26.67
C GLU A 239 -9.37 1.17 26.33
N GLU A 240 -8.19 0.55 26.33
CA GLU A 240 -6.92 1.21 25.99
C GLU A 240 -6.97 1.84 24.57
N SER A 241 -7.40 1.06 23.56
CA SER A 241 -7.41 1.50 22.18
C SER A 241 -8.38 2.66 21.91
N GLY A 242 -9.41 2.83 22.74
CA GLY A 242 -10.31 3.98 22.67
C GLY A 242 -9.63 5.33 22.93
N GLN A 243 -8.45 5.33 23.55
CA GLN A 243 -7.65 6.53 23.80
C GLN A 243 -6.67 6.85 22.66
N TRP A 244 -6.43 5.89 21.75
CA TRP A 244 -5.44 6.02 20.67
C TRP A 244 -6.06 6.44 19.33
N ILE A 245 -7.38 6.25 19.18
CA ILE A 245 -8.06 6.26 17.88
C ILE A 245 -9.25 7.19 17.91
#